data_b50ac19990c1362412c994362f27bdd7
#
_entry.id   b50ac19990c1362412c994362f27bdd7
#
_cell.length_a   1.000
_cell.length_b   1.000
_cell.length_c   1.000
_cell.angle_alpha   90.00
_cell.angle_beta   90.00
_cell.angle_gamma   90.00
#
_symmetry.space_group_name_H-M   'P 1'
#
loop_
_entity.id
_entity.type
_entity.pdbx_description
1 polymer ?
#
loop_
_entity_poly.entity_id
_entity_poly.type
_entity_poly.pdbx_seq_one_letter_code
_entity_poly.pdbx_strand_id
1 'polypeptide(L)'
;MSISREALFSDACLVLIVAGTCSTVLAVFTLLRLRRDIDLYMNDNYSNPEDFPLNFARKVLWLPLVLILLGWVLFLTKNPWFFLANNLLYSVVFVWLLCVILKPQEGRALPDLQPVESLPQEVNCTQGSVEDEVLTIIGHHFKEPHLLKSEVLAAVSRGNAQRADKFIALHGYYRLVNMFRLEYARLYKLKNPDAIQDLVAAESGFTSRVTFYKARKSVSDVYSEVSSRVEKLFR
;
A
#
# COMPACT_ATOMS: atom_id res chain seq x y z
N MET A 1 37.05 -11.66 49.11
CA MET A 1 36.99 -11.56 47.63
C MET A 1 36.10 -10.38 47.29
N SER A 2 36.64 -9.15 47.28
CA SER A 2 35.87 -7.93 46.93
C SER A 2 35.91 -7.77 45.42
N ILE A 3 34.82 -8.17 44.77
CA ILE A 3 34.60 -7.81 43.36
C ILE A 3 34.58 -6.28 43.35
N SER A 4 35.53 -5.67 42.64
CA SER A 4 35.59 -4.22 42.57
C SER A 4 34.28 -3.67 41.98
N ARG A 5 33.68 -2.66 42.58
CA ARG A 5 32.44 -2.02 42.10
C ARG A 5 32.57 -1.57 40.66
N GLU A 6 33.75 -1.26 40.19
CA GLU A 6 34.07 -0.87 38.82
C GLU A 6 33.88 -2.01 37.81
N ALA A 7 34.27 -3.25 38.16
CA ALA A 7 34.06 -4.41 37.30
C ALA A 7 32.57 -4.73 37.13
N LEU A 8 31.81 -4.69 38.22
CA LEU A 8 30.35 -4.91 38.21
C LEU A 8 29.61 -3.86 37.40
N PHE A 9 30.07 -2.59 37.47
CA PHE A 9 29.50 -1.49 36.69
C PHE A 9 29.82 -1.63 35.19
N SER A 10 31.03 -2.08 34.85
CA SER A 10 31.46 -2.35 33.49
C SER A 10 30.62 -3.47 32.84
N ASP A 11 30.41 -4.57 33.57
CA ASP A 11 29.63 -5.72 33.07
C ASP A 11 28.14 -5.36 32.88
N ALA A 12 27.55 -4.62 33.80
CA ALA A 12 26.18 -4.12 33.69
C ALA A 12 26.02 -3.18 32.48
N CYS A 13 26.97 -2.30 32.22
CA CYS A 13 26.96 -1.41 31.07
C CYS A 13 27.04 -2.18 29.75
N LEU A 14 27.87 -3.21 29.70
CA LEU A 14 28.03 -4.07 28.54
C LEU A 14 26.74 -4.84 28.23
N VAL A 15 26.09 -5.40 29.25
CA VAL A 15 24.78 -6.07 29.10
C VAL A 15 23.70 -5.10 28.55
N LEU A 16 23.65 -3.88 29.06
CA LEU A 16 22.71 -2.86 28.59
C LEU A 16 22.98 -2.47 27.14
N ILE A 17 24.21 -2.33 26.71
CA ILE A 17 24.57 -2.05 25.30
C ILE A 17 24.15 -3.19 24.41
N VAL A 18 24.43 -4.44 24.77
CA VAL A 18 24.05 -5.62 23.99
C VAL A 18 22.53 -5.73 23.91
N ALA A 19 21.82 -5.58 25.04
CA ALA A 19 20.36 -5.63 25.05
C ALA A 19 19.74 -4.50 24.19
N GLY A 20 20.30 -3.28 24.29
CA GLY A 20 19.88 -2.12 23.49
C GLY A 20 20.11 -2.33 22.00
N THR A 21 21.27 -2.88 21.60
CA THR A 21 21.55 -3.18 20.19
C THR A 21 20.62 -4.26 19.64
N CYS A 22 20.42 -5.36 20.38
CA CYS A 22 19.49 -6.42 19.99
C CYS A 22 18.05 -5.89 19.83
N SER A 23 17.59 -5.09 20.79
CA SER A 23 16.25 -4.46 20.73
C SER A 23 16.11 -3.53 19.53
N THR A 24 17.15 -2.74 19.23
CA THR A 24 17.16 -1.85 18.06
C THR A 24 17.07 -2.62 16.74
N VAL A 25 17.88 -3.66 16.60
CA VAL A 25 17.87 -4.51 15.39
C VAL A 25 16.49 -5.14 15.21
N LEU A 26 15.89 -5.67 16.28
CA LEU A 26 14.57 -6.26 16.25
C LEU A 26 13.50 -5.22 15.85
N ALA A 27 13.54 -4.01 16.42
CA ALA A 27 12.62 -2.93 16.10
C ALA A 27 12.72 -2.51 14.63
N VAL A 28 13.94 -2.32 14.11
CA VAL A 28 14.18 -1.97 12.70
C VAL A 28 13.63 -3.07 11.78
N PHE A 29 13.93 -4.33 12.07
CA PHE A 29 13.44 -5.47 11.29
C PHE A 29 11.91 -5.53 11.28
N THR A 30 11.27 -5.35 12.44
CA THR A 30 9.81 -5.36 12.57
C THR A 30 9.16 -4.22 11.77
N LEU A 31 9.72 -3.01 11.84
CA LEU A 31 9.22 -1.85 11.10
C LEU A 31 9.36 -2.03 9.59
N LEU A 32 10.49 -2.58 9.12
CA LEU A 32 10.69 -2.87 7.69
C LEU A 32 9.73 -3.96 7.20
N ARG A 33 9.51 -5.00 8.01
CA ARG A 33 8.53 -6.05 7.71
C ARG A 33 7.12 -5.49 7.63
N LEU A 34 6.70 -4.71 8.64
CA LEU A 34 5.37 -4.09 8.67
C LEU A 34 5.12 -3.20 7.46
N ARG A 35 6.13 -2.42 7.06
CA ARG A 35 6.04 -1.59 5.85
C ARG A 35 5.81 -2.44 4.60
N ARG A 36 6.55 -3.54 4.46
CA ARG A 36 6.38 -4.47 3.34
C ARG A 36 4.98 -5.08 3.31
N ASP A 37 4.48 -5.49 4.48
CA ASP A 37 3.16 -6.10 4.61
C ASP A 37 2.04 -5.08 4.23
N ILE A 38 2.20 -3.80 4.63
CA ILE A 38 1.29 -2.73 4.21
C ILE A 38 1.33 -2.51 2.69
N ASP A 39 2.52 -2.48 2.08
CA ASP A 39 2.68 -2.31 0.64
C ASP A 39 2.04 -3.48 -0.14
N LEU A 40 2.20 -4.71 0.34
CA LEU A 40 1.56 -5.90 -0.24
C LEU A 40 0.03 -5.82 -0.12
N TYR A 41 -0.48 -5.55 1.08
CA TYR A 41 -1.91 -5.43 1.32
C TYR A 41 -2.56 -4.35 0.45
N MET A 42 -1.89 -3.20 0.30
CA MET A 42 -2.36 -2.12 -0.55
C MET A 42 -2.45 -2.55 -2.02
N ASN A 43 -1.42 -3.22 -2.53
CA ASN A 43 -1.40 -3.68 -3.92
C ASN A 43 -2.40 -4.81 -4.20
N ASP A 44 -2.74 -5.60 -3.18
CA ASP A 44 -3.67 -6.71 -3.33
C ASP A 44 -5.15 -6.30 -3.25
N ASN A 45 -5.45 -5.17 -2.62
CA ASN A 45 -6.85 -4.79 -2.34
C ASN A 45 -7.30 -3.50 -3.04
N TYR A 46 -6.37 -2.63 -3.43
CA TYR A 46 -6.70 -1.31 -3.98
C TYR A 46 -6.17 -1.15 -5.41
N SER A 47 -7.02 -0.63 -6.29
CA SER A 47 -6.65 -0.29 -7.66
C SER A 47 -5.77 0.96 -7.75
N ASN A 48 -5.90 1.88 -6.78
CA ASN A 48 -5.06 3.07 -6.65
C ASN A 48 -4.44 3.12 -5.25
N PRO A 49 -3.11 3.26 -5.13
CA PRO A 49 -2.43 3.37 -3.82
C PRO A 49 -2.84 4.59 -3.00
N GLU A 50 -3.39 5.62 -3.64
CA GLU A 50 -3.82 6.87 -2.99
C GLU A 50 -5.13 6.68 -2.23
N ASP A 51 -5.93 5.68 -2.58
CA ASP A 51 -7.21 5.37 -1.95
C ASP A 51 -7.06 4.61 -0.63
N PHE A 52 -5.84 4.13 -0.35
CA PHE A 52 -5.56 3.42 0.88
C PHE A 52 -5.72 4.33 2.11
N PRO A 53 -6.67 4.04 3.02
CA PRO A 53 -7.03 4.96 4.11
C PRO A 53 -5.88 5.19 5.09
N LEU A 54 -4.96 4.24 5.22
CA LEU A 54 -3.79 4.33 6.10
C LEU A 54 -2.52 4.79 5.38
N ASN A 55 -2.64 5.49 4.26
CA ASN A 55 -1.48 5.96 3.48
C ASN A 55 -0.56 6.88 4.32
N PHE A 56 -1.12 7.62 5.30
CA PHE A 56 -0.32 8.39 6.25
C PHE A 56 0.54 7.49 7.16
N ALA A 57 0.04 6.32 7.59
CA ALA A 57 0.78 5.40 8.46
C ALA A 57 2.08 4.94 7.82
N ARG A 58 2.08 4.72 6.50
CA ARG A 58 3.28 4.40 5.72
C ARG A 58 4.36 5.48 5.81
N LYS A 59 3.96 6.77 5.82
CA LYS A 59 4.88 7.90 5.97
C LYS A 59 5.38 8.02 7.41
N VAL A 60 4.49 7.80 8.37
CA VAL A 60 4.78 7.90 9.81
C VAL A 60 5.72 6.78 10.28
N LEU A 61 5.71 5.60 9.64
CA LEU A 61 6.62 4.48 9.97
C LEU A 61 8.12 4.82 9.86
N TRP A 62 8.49 5.88 9.13
CA TRP A 62 9.87 6.35 9.09
C TRP A 62 10.32 7.08 10.36
N LEU A 63 9.36 7.67 11.07
CA LEU A 63 9.66 8.48 12.25
C LEU A 63 10.34 7.69 13.38
N PRO A 64 9.86 6.50 13.80
CA PRO A 64 10.55 5.68 14.79
C PRO A 64 11.98 5.31 14.37
N LEU A 65 12.22 5.04 13.09
CA LEU A 65 13.57 4.72 12.60
C LEU A 65 14.52 5.90 12.75
N VAL A 66 14.07 7.12 12.42
CA VAL A 66 14.86 8.35 12.60
C VAL A 66 15.14 8.58 14.08
N LEU A 67 14.15 8.38 14.95
CA LEU A 67 14.31 8.57 16.39
C LEU A 67 15.28 7.55 17.02
N ILE A 68 15.22 6.28 16.59
CA ILE A 68 16.16 5.25 17.03
C ILE A 68 17.59 5.64 16.63
N LEU A 69 17.80 6.07 15.38
CA LEU A 69 19.12 6.50 14.93
C LEU A 69 19.65 7.70 15.73
N LEU A 70 18.79 8.68 15.94
CA LEU A 70 19.14 9.86 16.76
C LEU A 70 19.49 9.47 18.19
N GLY A 71 18.72 8.56 18.80
CA GLY A 71 19.00 8.02 20.14
C GLY A 71 20.40 7.41 20.25
N TRP A 72 20.83 6.64 19.24
CA TRP A 72 22.18 6.07 19.20
C TRP A 72 23.27 7.13 19.06
N VAL A 73 23.09 8.12 18.19
CA VAL A 73 24.05 9.25 18.05
C VAL A 73 24.20 9.98 19.38
N LEU A 74 23.10 10.24 20.07
CA LEU A 74 23.11 10.96 21.35
C LEU A 74 23.73 10.12 22.48
N PHE A 75 23.51 8.80 22.47
CA PHE A 75 24.15 7.88 23.40
C PHE A 75 25.70 7.92 23.28
N LEU A 76 26.20 7.98 22.03
CA LEU A 76 27.64 8.03 21.77
C LEU A 76 28.29 9.36 22.17
N THR A 77 27.55 10.47 22.14
CA THR A 77 28.10 11.80 22.50
C THR A 77 28.32 12.00 23.98
N LYS A 78 27.72 11.17 24.86
CA LYS A 78 27.84 11.21 26.34
C LYS A 78 27.56 12.58 26.99
N ASN A 79 26.90 13.49 26.27
CA ASN A 79 26.61 14.83 26.76
C ASN A 79 25.21 14.88 27.40
N PRO A 80 25.09 15.27 28.71
CA PRO A 80 23.79 15.29 29.39
C PRO A 80 22.78 16.26 28.80
N TRP A 81 23.21 17.35 28.17
CA TRP A 81 22.35 18.31 27.52
C TRP A 81 21.67 17.72 26.25
N PHE A 82 22.42 16.91 25.51
CA PHE A 82 21.84 16.20 24.38
C PHE A 82 20.83 15.15 24.84
N PHE A 83 21.05 14.47 25.94
CA PHE A 83 20.09 13.55 26.52
C PHE A 83 18.77 14.24 26.89
N LEU A 84 18.85 15.41 27.54
CA LEU A 84 17.68 16.20 27.90
C LEU A 84 16.91 16.67 26.63
N ALA A 85 17.63 17.20 25.64
CA ALA A 85 17.07 17.65 24.39
C ALA A 85 16.36 16.50 23.63
N ASN A 86 16.95 15.31 23.65
CA ASN A 86 16.38 14.12 23.03
C ASN A 86 15.06 13.69 23.70
N ASN A 87 15.00 13.66 25.03
CA ASN A 87 13.76 13.33 25.75
C ASN A 87 12.66 14.36 25.48
N LEU A 88 13.00 15.63 25.36
CA LEU A 88 12.07 16.68 25.00
C LEU A 88 11.55 16.46 23.56
N LEU A 89 12.44 16.11 22.62
CA LEU A 89 12.07 15.80 21.24
C LEU A 89 11.13 14.58 21.17
N TYR A 90 11.42 13.51 21.91
CA TYR A 90 10.53 12.34 21.99
C TYR A 90 9.15 12.74 22.49
N SER A 91 9.07 13.57 23.53
CA SER A 91 7.79 14.03 24.08
C SER A 91 6.99 14.83 23.06
N VAL A 92 7.63 15.76 22.34
CA VAL A 92 6.98 16.55 21.29
C VAL A 92 6.48 15.67 20.13
N VAL A 93 7.32 14.73 19.69
CA VAL A 93 6.95 13.80 18.61
C VAL A 93 5.80 12.90 19.05
N PHE A 94 5.82 12.40 20.28
CA PHE A 94 4.74 11.57 20.81
C PHE A 94 3.41 12.32 20.90
N VAL A 95 3.40 13.55 21.40
CA VAL A 95 2.22 14.41 21.42
C VAL A 95 1.72 14.69 20.00
N TRP A 96 2.63 14.99 19.08
CA TRP A 96 2.27 15.19 17.67
C TRP A 96 1.64 13.95 17.05
N LEU A 97 2.20 12.75 17.30
CA LEU A 97 1.63 11.49 16.85
C LEU A 97 0.24 11.25 17.41
N LEU A 98 0.03 11.50 18.72
CA LEU A 98 -1.29 11.42 19.33
C LEU A 98 -2.28 12.37 18.68
N CYS A 99 -1.89 13.61 18.41
CA CYS A 99 -2.73 14.58 17.71
C CYS A 99 -3.10 14.12 16.29
N VAL A 100 -2.16 13.49 15.57
CA VAL A 100 -2.40 12.96 14.21
C VAL A 100 -3.36 11.77 14.24
N ILE A 101 -3.20 10.87 15.23
CA ILE A 101 -4.04 9.67 15.37
C ILE A 101 -5.45 10.04 15.86
N LEU A 102 -5.52 10.97 16.81
CA LEU A 102 -6.80 11.40 17.41
C LEU A 102 -7.54 12.44 16.56
N LYS A 103 -6.88 13.01 15.56
CA LYS A 103 -7.55 13.92 14.63
C LYS A 103 -8.64 13.12 13.91
N PRO A 104 -9.93 13.45 14.13
CA PRO A 104 -10.98 12.79 13.39
C PRO A 104 -10.67 12.96 11.91
N GLN A 105 -10.68 11.87 11.16
CA GLN A 105 -10.54 11.91 9.71
C GLN A 105 -11.85 12.46 9.13
N GLU A 106 -12.10 13.75 9.41
CA GLU A 106 -13.23 14.46 8.84
C GLU A 106 -13.11 14.41 7.32
N GLY A 107 -13.99 13.65 6.70
CA GLY A 107 -14.11 13.51 5.25
C GLY A 107 -13.63 12.19 4.63
N ARG A 108 -13.01 11.30 5.41
CA ARG A 108 -12.93 9.90 5.05
C ARG A 108 -13.84 9.11 6.00
N ALA A 109 -15.15 9.27 5.83
CA ALA A 109 -16.02 8.19 6.20
C ALA A 109 -15.33 6.93 5.66
N LEU A 110 -15.01 5.97 6.55
CA LEU A 110 -14.95 4.56 6.14
C LEU A 110 -16.10 4.46 5.15
N PRO A 111 -15.87 4.05 3.89
CA PRO A 111 -16.98 3.90 2.97
C PRO A 111 -18.02 3.21 3.81
N ASP A 112 -19.05 4.00 4.13
CA ASP A 112 -20.19 3.51 4.89
C ASP A 112 -20.38 2.17 4.24
N LEU A 113 -20.38 1.10 5.04
CA LEU A 113 -20.77 -0.21 4.56
C LEU A 113 -22.26 -0.06 4.26
N GLN A 114 -22.57 0.89 3.39
CA GLN A 114 -23.85 0.90 2.70
C GLN A 114 -23.91 -0.50 2.12
N PRO A 115 -24.95 -1.25 2.45
CA PRO A 115 -25.16 -2.53 1.85
C PRO A 115 -24.98 -2.26 0.37
N VAL A 116 -23.90 -2.83 -0.20
CA VAL A 116 -23.49 -2.68 -1.59
C VAL A 116 -24.79 -2.69 -2.36
N GLU A 117 -25.22 -1.51 -2.81
CA GLU A 117 -26.35 -1.42 -3.71
C GLU A 117 -25.91 -2.28 -4.87
N SER A 118 -26.41 -3.49 -4.86
CA SER A 118 -25.94 -4.63 -5.63
C SER A 118 -25.64 -4.13 -7.03
N LEU A 119 -24.36 -4.13 -7.40
CA LEU A 119 -23.94 -3.99 -8.80
C LEU A 119 -24.97 -4.78 -9.62
N PRO A 120 -25.54 -4.20 -10.69
CA PRO A 120 -26.61 -4.84 -11.43
C PRO A 120 -26.25 -6.29 -11.66
N GLN A 121 -26.94 -7.19 -10.94
CA GLN A 121 -26.80 -8.62 -11.07
C GLN A 121 -27.13 -9.00 -12.50
N GLU A 122 -26.38 -9.98 -12.99
CA GLU A 122 -26.56 -10.71 -14.21
C GLU A 122 -25.83 -10.16 -15.44
N VAL A 123 -24.50 -10.23 -15.37
CA VAL A 123 -23.80 -10.66 -16.57
C VAL A 123 -24.02 -12.17 -16.65
N ASN A 124 -24.95 -12.60 -17.48
CA ASN A 124 -25.14 -14.01 -17.87
C ASN A 124 -23.86 -14.48 -18.57
N CYS A 125 -22.86 -14.87 -17.82
CA CYS A 125 -21.61 -15.45 -18.32
C CYS A 125 -21.89 -16.90 -18.73
N THR A 126 -22.22 -17.09 -20.00
CA THR A 126 -22.09 -18.36 -20.71
C THR A 126 -20.68 -18.92 -20.44
N GLN A 127 -20.60 -20.10 -19.82
CA GLN A 127 -19.49 -21.08 -19.73
C GLN A 127 -18.06 -20.57 -20.11
N GLY A 128 -17.64 -19.40 -19.61
CA GLY A 128 -16.28 -18.91 -19.67
C GLY A 128 -15.47 -19.42 -18.48
N SER A 129 -14.16 -19.44 -18.61
CA SER A 129 -13.30 -19.73 -17.48
C SER A 129 -13.52 -18.68 -16.40
N VAL A 130 -13.35 -19.05 -15.12
CA VAL A 130 -13.47 -18.10 -13.98
C VAL A 130 -12.60 -16.85 -14.20
N GLU A 131 -11.49 -17.04 -14.88
CA GLU A 131 -10.55 -15.97 -15.27
C GLU A 131 -11.21 -14.97 -16.23
N ASP A 132 -11.96 -15.46 -17.22
CA ASP A 132 -12.67 -14.60 -18.20
C ASP A 132 -13.82 -13.85 -17.51
N GLU A 133 -14.49 -14.48 -16.54
CA GLU A 133 -15.50 -13.82 -15.71
C GLU A 133 -14.90 -12.64 -14.93
N VAL A 134 -13.78 -12.85 -14.24
CA VAL A 134 -13.07 -11.80 -13.50
C VAL A 134 -12.61 -10.68 -14.45
N LEU A 135 -12.00 -11.03 -15.57
CA LEU A 135 -11.51 -10.05 -16.54
C LEU A 135 -12.67 -9.24 -17.15
N THR A 136 -13.82 -9.86 -17.40
CA THR A 136 -15.01 -9.17 -17.89
C THR A 136 -15.55 -8.17 -16.87
N ILE A 137 -15.64 -8.56 -15.58
CA ILE A 137 -16.09 -7.67 -14.50
C ILE A 137 -15.13 -6.48 -14.38
N ILE A 138 -13.82 -6.72 -14.35
CA ILE A 138 -12.83 -5.63 -14.30
C ILE A 138 -12.97 -4.75 -15.56
N GLY A 139 -13.17 -5.34 -16.75
CA GLY A 139 -13.35 -4.63 -18.00
C GLY A 139 -14.57 -3.71 -18.06
N HIS A 140 -15.60 -3.99 -17.27
CA HIS A 140 -16.77 -3.08 -17.15
C HIS A 140 -16.52 -1.94 -16.16
N HIS A 141 -15.73 -2.18 -15.11
CA HIS A 141 -15.59 -1.25 -13.98
C HIS A 141 -14.21 -0.58 -13.86
N PHE A 142 -13.23 -0.87 -14.72
CA PHE A 142 -11.86 -0.36 -14.60
C PHE A 142 -11.72 1.17 -14.56
N LYS A 143 -12.69 1.91 -15.12
CA LYS A 143 -12.71 3.38 -15.08
C LYS A 143 -13.04 3.95 -13.72
N GLU A 144 -13.65 3.17 -12.84
CA GLU A 144 -13.96 3.60 -11.49
C GLU A 144 -12.66 3.80 -10.71
N PRO A 145 -12.38 5.02 -10.22
CA PRO A 145 -11.09 5.32 -9.59
C PRO A 145 -10.88 4.53 -8.31
N HIS A 146 -11.94 4.19 -7.57
CA HIS A 146 -11.92 3.56 -6.25
C HIS A 146 -12.32 2.07 -6.28
N LEU A 147 -12.26 1.40 -7.43
CA LEU A 147 -12.63 0.00 -7.56
C LEU A 147 -11.83 -0.87 -6.58
N LEU A 148 -12.54 -1.59 -5.70
CA LEU A 148 -11.96 -2.47 -4.69
C LEU A 148 -12.00 -3.94 -5.14
N LYS A 149 -11.02 -4.74 -4.71
CA LYS A 149 -10.99 -6.18 -4.93
C LYS A 149 -12.25 -6.87 -4.39
N SER A 150 -12.74 -6.44 -3.23
CA SER A 150 -13.95 -6.98 -2.61
C SER A 150 -15.20 -6.81 -3.48
N GLU A 151 -15.32 -5.71 -4.23
CA GLU A 151 -16.43 -5.44 -5.15
C GLU A 151 -16.36 -6.38 -6.35
N VAL A 152 -15.18 -6.57 -6.93
CA VAL A 152 -14.98 -7.53 -8.01
C VAL A 152 -15.33 -8.94 -7.57
N LEU A 153 -14.87 -9.37 -6.39
CA LEU A 153 -15.19 -10.71 -5.86
C LEU A 153 -16.67 -10.88 -5.52
N ALA A 154 -17.36 -9.83 -5.09
CA ALA A 154 -18.80 -9.86 -4.82
C ALA A 154 -19.63 -10.00 -6.12
N ALA A 155 -19.12 -9.47 -7.25
CA ALA A 155 -19.75 -9.58 -8.56
C ALA A 155 -19.53 -10.93 -9.26
N VAL A 156 -18.52 -11.70 -8.83
CA VAL A 156 -18.26 -13.04 -9.35
C VAL A 156 -19.32 -14.03 -8.85
N SER A 157 -19.68 -14.99 -9.70
CA SER A 157 -20.63 -16.08 -9.36
C SER A 157 -20.23 -16.79 -8.05
N ARG A 158 -21.21 -17.00 -7.15
CA ARG A 158 -20.97 -17.48 -5.77
C ARG A 158 -20.09 -18.73 -5.66
N GLY A 159 -20.15 -19.64 -6.63
CA GLY A 159 -19.33 -20.86 -6.66
C GLY A 159 -17.86 -20.62 -7.07
N ASN A 160 -17.56 -19.47 -7.67
CA ASN A 160 -16.28 -19.16 -8.29
C ASN A 160 -15.41 -18.20 -7.45
N ALA A 161 -15.94 -17.58 -6.41
CA ALA A 161 -15.27 -16.54 -5.63
C ALA A 161 -13.88 -16.94 -5.14
N GLN A 162 -13.72 -18.18 -4.64
CA GLN A 162 -12.41 -18.65 -4.16
C GLN A 162 -11.39 -18.86 -5.29
N ARG A 163 -11.85 -19.29 -6.47
CA ARG A 163 -10.99 -19.43 -7.66
C ARG A 163 -10.61 -18.07 -8.22
N ALA A 164 -11.57 -17.13 -8.25
CA ALA A 164 -11.34 -15.75 -8.63
C ALA A 164 -10.32 -15.06 -7.72
N ASP A 165 -10.44 -15.25 -6.40
CA ASP A 165 -9.48 -14.72 -5.43
C ASP A 165 -8.06 -15.26 -5.67
N LYS A 166 -7.91 -16.57 -5.93
CA LYS A 166 -6.61 -17.16 -6.28
C LYS A 166 -6.04 -16.60 -7.58
N PHE A 167 -6.88 -16.41 -8.60
CA PHE A 167 -6.46 -15.83 -9.87
C PHE A 167 -5.98 -14.38 -9.69
N ILE A 168 -6.74 -13.57 -8.95
CA ILE A 168 -6.37 -12.19 -8.64
C ILE A 168 -5.07 -12.15 -7.82
N ALA A 169 -4.91 -13.03 -6.82
CA ALA A 169 -3.69 -13.10 -6.00
C ALA A 169 -2.46 -13.48 -6.82
N LEU A 170 -2.61 -14.38 -7.81
CA LEU A 170 -1.51 -14.81 -8.69
C LEU A 170 -0.99 -13.67 -9.57
N HIS A 171 -1.90 -12.87 -10.13
CA HIS A 171 -1.55 -11.80 -11.08
C HIS A 171 -1.37 -10.42 -10.42
N GLY A 172 -1.89 -10.24 -9.19
CA GLY A 172 -1.92 -8.99 -8.44
C GLY A 172 -3.06 -8.08 -8.88
N TYR A 173 -3.97 -7.74 -7.95
CA TYR A 173 -5.16 -6.93 -8.24
C TYR A 173 -4.82 -5.58 -8.89
N TYR A 174 -3.88 -4.85 -8.31
CA TYR A 174 -3.41 -3.57 -8.85
C TYR A 174 -2.95 -3.67 -10.31
N ARG A 175 -2.24 -4.75 -10.66
CA ARG A 175 -1.74 -4.96 -12.02
C ARG A 175 -2.88 -5.24 -13.00
N LEU A 176 -3.82 -6.12 -12.63
CA LEU A 176 -4.96 -6.48 -13.48
C LEU A 176 -5.77 -5.25 -13.84
N VAL A 177 -6.20 -4.44 -12.87
CA VAL A 177 -6.98 -3.24 -13.14
C VAL A 177 -6.20 -2.23 -13.99
N ASN A 178 -4.93 -2.02 -13.68
CA ASN A 178 -4.12 -1.06 -14.42
C ASN A 178 -3.77 -1.51 -15.85
N MET A 179 -3.77 -2.80 -16.15
CA MET A 179 -3.67 -3.28 -17.54
C MET A 179 -4.84 -2.78 -18.39
N PHE A 180 -6.07 -2.88 -17.89
CA PHE A 180 -7.25 -2.35 -18.60
C PHE A 180 -7.17 -0.83 -18.77
N ARG A 181 -6.81 -0.11 -17.72
CA ARG A 181 -6.65 1.35 -17.74
C ARG A 181 -5.60 1.80 -18.75
N LEU A 182 -4.45 1.12 -18.79
CA LEU A 182 -3.36 1.47 -19.72
C LEU A 182 -3.71 1.15 -21.17
N GLU A 183 -4.39 0.01 -21.42
CA GLU A 183 -4.84 -0.33 -22.78
C GLU A 183 -5.89 0.66 -23.28
N TYR A 184 -6.84 1.03 -22.41
CA TYR A 184 -7.81 2.08 -22.74
C TYR A 184 -7.10 3.43 -23.01
N ALA A 185 -6.13 3.81 -22.19
CA ALA A 185 -5.33 5.03 -22.37
C ALA A 185 -4.61 5.04 -23.74
N ARG A 186 -4.06 3.88 -24.15
CA ARG A 186 -3.43 3.70 -25.46
C ARG A 186 -4.42 3.94 -26.59
N LEU A 187 -5.59 3.31 -26.52
CA LEU A 187 -6.65 3.44 -27.54
C LEU A 187 -7.22 4.87 -27.56
N TYR A 188 -7.42 5.48 -26.39
CA TYR A 188 -7.89 6.87 -26.30
C TYR A 188 -6.91 7.84 -26.95
N LYS A 189 -5.60 7.67 -26.70
CA LYS A 189 -4.54 8.51 -27.32
C LYS A 189 -4.45 8.31 -28.83
N LEU A 190 -4.72 7.09 -29.35
CA LEU A 190 -4.79 6.85 -30.80
C LEU A 190 -5.98 7.55 -31.46
N LYS A 191 -7.11 7.62 -30.77
CA LYS A 191 -8.31 8.33 -31.26
C LYS A 191 -8.20 9.85 -31.12
N ASN A 192 -7.45 10.33 -30.12
CA ASN A 192 -7.28 11.74 -29.77
C ASN A 192 -5.80 12.08 -29.66
N PRO A 193 -5.07 12.27 -30.79
CA PRO A 193 -3.61 12.49 -30.77
C PRO A 193 -3.20 13.71 -29.99
N ASP A 194 -4.03 14.75 -29.97
CA ASP A 194 -3.74 16.05 -29.33
C ASP A 194 -4.13 16.09 -27.85
N ALA A 195 -4.76 15.01 -27.32
CA ALA A 195 -5.16 14.98 -25.92
C ALA A 195 -3.94 15.10 -25.00
N ILE A 196 -4.00 15.99 -24.02
CA ILE A 196 -2.96 16.15 -22.99
C ILE A 196 -2.95 14.93 -22.07
N GLN A 197 -1.77 14.60 -21.52
CA GLN A 197 -1.60 13.39 -20.73
C GLN A 197 -2.46 13.35 -19.45
N ASP A 198 -2.77 14.50 -18.87
CA ASP A 198 -3.64 14.60 -17.70
C ASP A 198 -5.08 14.17 -18.02
N LEU A 199 -5.57 14.56 -19.20
CA LEU A 199 -6.87 14.14 -19.70
C LEU A 199 -6.88 12.63 -19.99
N VAL A 200 -5.83 12.12 -20.66
CA VAL A 200 -5.69 10.68 -20.93
C VAL A 200 -5.70 9.87 -19.64
N ALA A 201 -4.99 10.31 -18.61
CA ALA A 201 -4.97 9.65 -17.30
C ALA A 201 -6.37 9.66 -16.65
N ALA A 202 -7.04 10.81 -16.60
CA ALA A 202 -8.37 10.97 -16.00
C ALA A 202 -9.41 10.09 -16.71
N GLU A 203 -9.48 10.13 -18.05
CA GLU A 203 -10.40 9.34 -18.86
C GLU A 203 -10.18 7.83 -18.74
N SER A 204 -8.97 7.43 -18.35
CA SER A 204 -8.60 6.03 -18.15
C SER A 204 -8.82 5.55 -16.71
N GLY A 205 -9.41 6.38 -15.83
CA GLY A 205 -9.72 6.02 -14.45
C GLY A 205 -8.53 6.14 -13.48
N PHE A 206 -7.46 6.86 -13.86
CA PHE A 206 -6.39 7.19 -12.92
C PHE A 206 -6.71 8.46 -12.14
N THR A 207 -6.46 8.45 -10.82
CA THR A 207 -6.69 9.61 -9.94
C THR A 207 -5.69 10.74 -10.19
N SER A 208 -4.51 10.42 -10.72
CA SER A 208 -3.48 11.41 -11.02
C SER A 208 -2.52 10.95 -12.12
N ARG A 209 -1.84 11.91 -12.74
CA ARG A 209 -0.76 11.65 -13.70
C ARG A 209 0.37 10.82 -13.08
N VAL A 210 0.64 11.00 -11.79
CA VAL A 210 1.68 10.24 -11.09
C VAL A 210 1.31 8.76 -10.98
N THR A 211 0.04 8.45 -10.67
CA THR A 211 -0.45 7.07 -10.61
C THR A 211 -0.41 6.41 -11.98
N PHE A 212 -0.77 7.14 -13.05
CA PHE A 212 -0.64 6.67 -14.43
C PHE A 212 0.81 6.26 -14.78
N TYR A 213 1.81 7.10 -14.48
CA TYR A 213 3.21 6.75 -14.77
C TYR A 213 3.72 5.59 -13.92
N LYS A 214 3.33 5.51 -12.65
CA LYS A 214 3.67 4.37 -11.80
C LYS A 214 3.09 3.07 -12.34
N ALA A 215 1.81 3.08 -12.73
CA ALA A 215 1.16 1.94 -13.35
C ALA A 215 1.86 1.49 -14.63
N ARG A 216 2.18 2.43 -15.52
CA ARG A 216 2.90 2.14 -16.76
C ARG A 216 4.24 1.45 -16.51
N LYS A 217 4.99 1.89 -15.50
CA LYS A 217 6.26 1.28 -15.11
C LYS A 217 6.07 -0.13 -14.54
N SER A 218 5.04 -0.35 -13.71
CA SER A 218 4.81 -1.64 -13.04
C SER A 218 4.25 -2.72 -13.97
N VAL A 219 3.53 -2.31 -15.05
CA VAL A 219 2.92 -3.24 -16.01
C VAL A 219 3.87 -3.57 -17.17
N SER A 220 4.82 -2.69 -17.50
CA SER A 220 5.77 -2.91 -18.60
C SER A 220 6.59 -4.20 -18.45
N ASP A 221 6.79 -4.69 -17.22
CA ASP A 221 7.60 -5.87 -16.93
C ASP A 221 6.82 -7.20 -17.09
N VAL A 222 5.51 -7.14 -17.38
CA VAL A 222 4.64 -8.34 -17.45
C VAL A 222 3.79 -8.30 -18.72
N TYR A 223 4.44 -8.39 -19.88
CA TYR A 223 3.73 -8.79 -21.10
C TYR A 223 3.47 -10.31 -21.04
N SER A 224 2.33 -10.67 -20.45
CA SER A 224 1.91 -12.04 -20.25
C SER A 224 0.65 -12.35 -21.07
N GLU A 225 0.27 -13.63 -21.08
CA GLU A 225 -0.96 -14.17 -21.67
C GLU A 225 -2.22 -13.35 -21.32
N VAL A 226 -2.29 -12.76 -20.13
CA VAL A 226 -3.40 -11.90 -19.69
C VAL A 226 -3.48 -10.62 -20.51
N SER A 227 -2.37 -10.01 -20.90
CA SER A 227 -2.36 -8.80 -21.74
C SER A 227 -3.06 -9.04 -23.10
N SER A 228 -2.82 -10.20 -23.71
CA SER A 228 -3.45 -10.56 -24.96
C SER A 228 -4.97 -10.78 -24.84
N ARG A 229 -5.44 -11.27 -23.69
CA ARG A 229 -6.87 -11.41 -23.38
C ARG A 229 -7.53 -10.05 -23.14
N VAL A 230 -6.86 -9.16 -22.40
CA VAL A 230 -7.33 -7.78 -22.20
C VAL A 230 -7.46 -7.03 -23.52
N GLU A 231 -6.47 -7.14 -24.42
CA GLU A 231 -6.51 -6.50 -25.73
C GLU A 231 -7.70 -7.01 -26.58
N LYS A 232 -8.05 -8.30 -26.49
CA LYS A 232 -9.20 -8.87 -27.18
C LYS A 232 -10.55 -8.31 -26.70
N LEU A 233 -10.66 -7.95 -25.41
CA LEU A 233 -11.89 -7.37 -24.85
C LEU A 233 -12.14 -5.94 -25.32
N PHE A 234 -11.15 -5.26 -25.89
CA PHE A 234 -11.26 -3.92 -26.46
C PHE A 234 -11.47 -3.90 -27.99
N ARG A 235 -11.37 -5.05 -28.65
CA ARG A 235 -11.64 -5.20 -30.10
C ARG A 235 -13.08 -5.52 -30.34
#